data_5120a880ffdb3e3b3bb86a62da6c51f5
#
_entry.id   5120a880ffdb3e3b3bb86a62da6c51f5
#
_cell.length_a   1.000
_cell.length_b   1.000
_cell.length_c   1.000
_cell.angle_alpha   90.00
_cell.angle_beta   90.00
_cell.angle_gamma   90.00
#
_symmetry.space_group_name_H-M   'P 1'
#
loop_
_entity.id
_entity.type
_entity.pdbx_description
1 polymer ?
#
loop_
_entity_poly.entity_id
_entity_poly.type
_entity_poly.pdbx_seq_one_letter_code
_entity_poly.pdbx_strand_id
1 'polypeptide(L)'
;GGVTRFSFGIQSFNSQVRNTVGRPYSREEVLKQLSIYSKKKADIIIDLIYGLPYETEETMRQDIRDAAACGIAGLDLYKLQLLPDSPLGKSFAAAGKCLIESEVQVFFQVAEEELNAIGAENISCSHWRMKQSERNLYNTIASGSDDLFAIGMACGGRIGGVSFMKPIPDAMYHSVVKMGMYCPMAAEKEGKYHAFFSALQSAGNRGIIDLSALEEMFGLPVAKLLMPLFQTWEVWGLLELIENQWRMTSPGRYWY
;
A
#
# COMPACT_ATOMS: atom_id res chain seq x y z
N GLY A 1 -13.56 -1.25 21.74
CA GLY A 1 -13.70 -2.19 21.22
C GLY A 1 -13.73 -2.76 19.81
N GLY A 2 -13.17 -3.94 19.56
CA GLY A 2 -13.36 -4.67 18.32
C GLY A 2 -12.38 -4.37 17.18
N VAL A 3 -11.52 -3.36 17.31
CA VAL A 3 -10.47 -3.09 16.32
C VAL A 3 -9.38 -4.16 16.47
N THR A 4 -9.09 -4.86 15.38
CA THR A 4 -8.14 -5.98 15.34
C THR A 4 -6.86 -5.66 14.57
N ARG A 5 -6.80 -4.55 13.83
CA ARG A 5 -5.66 -4.13 13.02
C ARG A 5 -5.50 -2.61 13.06
N PHE A 6 -4.28 -2.13 13.24
CA PHE A 6 -3.91 -0.72 13.13
C PHE A 6 -2.77 -0.56 12.15
N SER A 7 -2.85 0.42 11.25
CA SER A 7 -1.74 0.84 10.40
C SER A 7 -1.25 2.22 10.82
N PHE A 8 0.07 2.38 10.90
CA PHE A 8 0.74 3.62 11.31
C PHE A 8 1.74 4.07 10.26
N GLY A 9 1.54 5.26 9.71
CA GLY A 9 2.50 5.89 8.81
C GLY A 9 3.76 6.33 9.55
N ILE A 10 4.76 5.47 9.63
CA ILE A 10 6.06 5.75 10.24
C ILE A 10 6.97 6.49 9.28
N GLN A 11 6.91 6.11 8.01
CA GLN A 11 7.66 6.60 6.84
C GLN A 11 9.14 6.18 6.85
N SER A 12 9.85 6.38 7.94
CA SER A 12 11.22 5.92 8.24
C SER A 12 11.44 5.96 9.76
N PHE A 13 12.38 5.22 10.30
CA PHE A 13 12.83 5.37 11.70
C PHE A 13 13.96 6.39 11.83
N ASN A 14 14.69 6.70 10.73
CA ASN A 14 15.76 7.68 10.77
C ASN A 14 15.22 9.09 11.03
N SER A 15 15.68 9.75 12.09
CA SER A 15 15.16 11.04 12.53
C SER A 15 15.37 12.16 11.49
N GLN A 16 16.46 12.14 10.73
CA GLN A 16 16.73 13.13 9.69
C GLN A 16 15.75 12.96 8.52
N VAL A 17 15.53 11.73 8.07
CA VAL A 17 14.57 11.38 7.02
C VAL A 17 13.17 11.77 7.45
N ARG A 18 12.74 11.39 8.67
CA ARG A 18 11.43 11.69 9.25
C ARG A 18 11.10 13.18 9.26
N ASN A 19 12.09 14.01 9.61
CA ASN A 19 11.90 15.46 9.67
C ASN A 19 11.52 16.07 8.31
N THR A 20 11.95 15.48 7.19
CA THR A 20 11.60 15.95 5.83
C THR A 20 10.12 15.83 5.51
N VAL A 21 9.42 14.91 6.18
CA VAL A 21 7.99 14.63 6.00
C VAL A 21 7.15 15.03 7.22
N GLY A 22 7.68 15.90 8.06
CA GLY A 22 6.96 16.47 9.21
C GLY A 22 6.66 15.45 10.32
N ARG A 23 7.52 14.47 10.53
CA ARG A 23 7.41 13.44 11.58
C ARG A 23 8.43 13.73 12.71
N PRO A 24 8.11 14.55 13.71
CA PRO A 24 9.09 15.11 14.64
C PRO A 24 9.60 14.15 15.73
N TYR A 25 8.93 13.02 15.95
CA TYR A 25 9.34 12.06 16.99
C TYR A 25 10.66 11.38 16.63
N SER A 26 11.52 11.18 17.63
CA SER A 26 12.78 10.49 17.47
C SER A 26 12.60 8.99 17.17
N ARG A 27 13.65 8.35 16.67
CA ARG A 27 13.69 6.90 16.45
C ARG A 27 13.35 6.12 17.73
N GLU A 28 13.96 6.50 18.85
CA GLU A 28 13.78 5.85 20.16
C GLU A 28 12.33 5.94 20.65
N GLU A 29 11.69 7.09 20.48
CA GLU A 29 10.27 7.30 20.86
C GLU A 29 9.36 6.40 20.02
N VAL A 30 9.60 6.32 18.70
CA VAL A 30 8.80 5.47 17.80
C VAL A 30 8.97 4.00 18.13
N LEU A 31 10.20 3.53 18.28
CA LEU A 31 10.51 2.13 18.65
C LEU A 31 9.84 1.75 19.96
N LYS A 32 9.92 2.62 20.97
CA LYS A 32 9.28 2.41 22.28
C LYS A 32 7.78 2.26 22.14
N GLN A 33 7.11 3.16 21.40
CA GLN A 33 5.66 3.14 21.23
C GLN A 33 5.22 1.87 20.46
N LEU A 34 5.85 1.55 19.37
CA LEU A 34 5.53 0.36 18.57
C LEU A 34 5.71 -0.93 19.38
N SER A 35 6.80 -1.03 20.16
CA SER A 35 7.05 -2.18 21.04
C SER A 35 6.00 -2.35 22.15
N ILE A 36 5.33 -1.25 22.55
CA ILE A 36 4.21 -1.33 23.49
C ILE A 36 2.94 -1.80 22.77
N TYR A 37 2.67 -1.26 21.57
CA TYR A 37 1.45 -1.59 20.83
C TYR A 37 1.49 -3.02 20.26
N SER A 38 2.63 -3.51 19.79
CA SER A 38 2.78 -4.86 19.24
C SER A 38 2.53 -5.99 20.26
N LYS A 39 2.55 -5.67 21.56
CA LYS A 39 2.18 -6.59 22.65
C LYS A 39 0.68 -6.65 22.91
N LYS A 40 -0.13 -5.83 22.26
CA LYS A 40 -1.59 -5.85 22.38
C LYS A 40 -2.19 -6.92 21.47
N LYS A 41 -3.51 -7.14 21.62
CA LYS A 41 -4.22 -8.17 20.82
C LYS A 41 -4.42 -7.83 19.36
N ALA A 42 -4.25 -6.55 18.99
CA ALA A 42 -4.41 -6.10 17.61
C ALA A 42 -3.10 -6.25 16.83
N ASP A 43 -3.21 -6.56 15.55
CA ASP A 43 -2.09 -6.55 14.63
C ASP A 43 -1.65 -5.10 14.34
N ILE A 44 -0.37 -4.86 14.45
CA ILE A 44 0.24 -3.55 14.16
C ILE A 44 0.94 -3.65 12.82
N ILE A 45 0.53 -2.79 11.90
CA ILE A 45 1.14 -2.61 10.58
C ILE A 45 1.79 -1.24 10.57
N ILE A 46 2.89 -1.11 9.88
CA ILE A 46 3.52 0.18 9.64
C ILE A 46 3.69 0.44 8.15
N ASP A 47 3.64 1.71 7.79
CA ASP A 47 3.95 2.16 6.43
C ASP A 47 5.34 2.79 6.44
N LEU A 48 6.22 2.30 5.57
CA LEU A 48 7.50 2.93 5.23
C LEU A 48 7.44 3.50 3.82
N ILE A 49 8.21 4.56 3.58
CA ILE A 49 8.31 5.18 2.26
C ILE A 49 9.78 5.18 1.85
N TYR A 50 10.06 4.61 0.67
CA TYR A 50 11.39 4.68 0.06
C TYR A 50 11.50 5.80 -0.97
N GLY A 51 12.69 6.34 -1.14
CA GLY A 51 13.00 7.51 -1.99
C GLY A 51 12.85 8.85 -1.26
N LEU A 52 12.81 8.85 0.07
CA LEU A 52 12.77 10.06 0.89
C LEU A 52 14.11 10.82 0.87
N PRO A 53 14.10 12.16 1.03
CA PRO A 53 15.36 12.91 1.16
C PRO A 53 16.21 12.41 2.32
N TYR A 54 17.54 12.41 2.11
CA TYR A 54 18.56 11.92 3.06
C TYR A 54 18.52 10.41 3.34
N GLU A 55 17.67 9.66 2.64
CA GLU A 55 17.69 8.21 2.71
C GLU A 55 18.98 7.68 2.07
N THR A 56 19.48 6.58 2.63
CA THR A 56 20.62 5.81 2.12
C THR A 56 20.24 4.33 2.17
N GLU A 57 20.99 3.48 1.46
CA GLU A 57 20.79 2.02 1.55
C GLU A 57 20.87 1.52 3.00
N GLU A 58 21.81 2.03 3.79
CA GLU A 58 21.96 1.63 5.19
C GLU A 58 20.79 2.09 6.05
N THR A 59 20.25 3.33 5.82
CA THR A 59 19.06 3.77 6.56
C THR A 59 17.84 2.91 6.21
N MET A 60 17.69 2.49 4.96
CA MET A 60 16.61 1.57 4.55
C MET A 60 16.76 0.20 5.22
N ARG A 61 17.97 -0.40 5.20
CA ARG A 61 18.23 -1.67 5.91
C ARG A 61 17.93 -1.55 7.41
N GLN A 62 18.35 -0.45 8.03
CA GLN A 62 18.11 -0.21 9.45
C GLN A 62 16.62 -0.03 9.75
N ASP A 63 15.87 0.64 8.89
CA ASP A 63 14.42 0.82 9.03
C ASP A 63 13.68 -0.54 9.03
N ILE A 64 14.08 -1.47 8.15
CA ILE A 64 13.51 -2.83 8.13
C ILE A 64 13.86 -3.62 9.41
N ARG A 65 15.13 -3.55 9.87
CA ARG A 65 15.56 -4.20 11.11
C ARG A 65 14.83 -3.66 12.32
N ASP A 66 14.64 -2.34 12.39
CA ASP A 66 13.89 -1.67 13.46
C ASP A 66 12.43 -2.10 13.47
N ALA A 67 11.81 -2.19 12.31
CA ALA A 67 10.45 -2.69 12.15
C ALA A 67 10.31 -4.12 12.71
N ALA A 68 11.22 -5.02 12.33
CA ALA A 68 11.25 -6.39 12.79
C ALA A 68 11.45 -6.47 14.32
N ALA A 69 12.36 -5.67 14.87
CA ALA A 69 12.65 -5.63 16.31
C ALA A 69 11.46 -5.15 17.15
N CYS A 70 10.56 -4.33 16.58
CA CYS A 70 9.33 -3.92 17.26
C CYS A 70 8.28 -5.03 17.38
N GLY A 71 8.43 -6.16 16.67
CA GLY A 71 7.48 -7.26 16.68
C GLY A 71 6.13 -6.89 16.08
N ILE A 72 6.11 -6.08 15.03
CA ILE A 72 4.91 -5.73 14.27
C ILE A 72 4.39 -6.94 13.47
N ALA A 73 3.16 -6.88 12.97
CA ALA A 73 2.55 -7.99 12.25
C ALA A 73 2.81 -7.91 10.74
N GLY A 74 2.97 -6.72 10.20
CA GLY A 74 3.26 -6.50 8.79
C GLY A 74 3.75 -5.09 8.50
N LEU A 75 4.20 -4.90 7.28
CA LEU A 75 4.79 -3.66 6.80
C LEU A 75 4.31 -3.40 5.36
N ASP A 76 3.86 -2.17 5.13
CA ASP A 76 3.64 -1.63 3.79
C ASP A 76 4.84 -0.79 3.37
N LEU A 77 5.37 -1.06 2.18
CA LEU A 77 6.51 -0.37 1.60
C LEU A 77 6.05 0.43 0.37
N TYR A 78 6.06 1.74 0.46
CA TYR A 78 5.56 2.63 -0.59
C TYR A 78 6.66 3.47 -1.24
N LYS A 79 6.55 3.65 -2.55
CA LYS A 79 7.38 4.60 -3.28
C LYS A 79 6.95 6.03 -2.95
N LEU A 80 7.92 6.92 -2.73
CA LEU A 80 7.64 8.34 -2.54
C LEU A 80 6.91 8.91 -3.77
N GLN A 81 5.76 9.53 -3.51
CA GLN A 81 5.02 10.30 -4.51
C GLN A 81 5.14 11.80 -4.19
N LEU A 82 5.73 12.55 -5.10
CA LEU A 82 5.85 14.00 -4.97
C LEU A 82 4.53 14.67 -5.39
N LEU A 83 3.58 14.76 -4.45
CA LEU A 83 2.32 15.45 -4.69
C LEU A 83 2.57 16.95 -4.83
N PRO A 84 2.12 17.62 -5.91
CA PRO A 84 2.43 19.04 -6.20
C PRO A 84 2.06 20.01 -5.06
N ASP A 85 0.96 19.73 -4.36
CA ASP A 85 0.45 20.57 -3.27
C ASP A 85 1.05 20.25 -1.90
N SER A 86 1.81 19.17 -1.76
CA SER A 86 2.48 18.82 -0.51
C SER A 86 3.68 19.75 -0.24
N PRO A 87 4.06 19.98 1.05
CA PRO A 87 5.24 20.75 1.37
C PRO A 87 6.51 20.23 0.68
N LEU A 88 6.68 18.90 0.64
CA LEU A 88 7.83 18.25 0.02
C LEU A 88 7.82 18.44 -1.51
N GLY A 89 6.66 18.23 -2.17
CA GLY A 89 6.54 18.44 -3.61
C GLY A 89 6.84 19.89 -4.01
N LYS A 90 6.35 20.88 -3.25
CA LYS A 90 6.65 22.30 -3.45
C LYS A 90 8.15 22.59 -3.27
N SER A 91 8.79 21.98 -2.27
CA SER A 91 10.23 22.11 -2.03
C SER A 91 11.06 21.57 -3.21
N PHE A 92 10.69 20.38 -3.73
CA PHE A 92 11.35 19.79 -4.90
C PHE A 92 11.18 20.67 -6.14
N ALA A 93 9.97 21.12 -6.41
CA ALA A 93 9.67 22.00 -7.55
C ALA A 93 10.44 23.32 -7.47
N ALA A 94 10.49 23.97 -6.30
CA ALA A 94 11.25 25.19 -6.08
C ALA A 94 12.77 25.01 -6.26
N ALA A 95 13.29 23.82 -5.96
CA ALA A 95 14.70 23.47 -6.15
C ALA A 95 15.02 22.95 -7.57
N GLY A 96 14.02 22.83 -8.45
CA GLY A 96 14.18 22.22 -9.78
C GLY A 96 14.62 20.75 -9.71
N LYS A 97 14.25 20.04 -8.64
CA LYS A 97 14.59 18.63 -8.42
C LYS A 97 13.45 17.70 -8.79
N CYS A 98 13.79 16.49 -9.18
CA CYS A 98 12.86 15.36 -9.35
C CYS A 98 13.45 14.13 -8.67
N LEU A 99 12.65 13.08 -8.53
CA LEU A 99 13.16 11.77 -8.12
C LEU A 99 13.97 11.17 -9.27
N ILE A 100 15.14 10.62 -8.92
CA ILE A 100 15.97 9.87 -9.86
C ILE A 100 15.54 8.39 -9.74
N GLU A 101 14.84 7.90 -10.73
CA GLU A 101 14.18 6.59 -10.69
C GLU A 101 15.15 5.44 -10.39
N SER A 102 16.38 5.49 -10.97
CA SER A 102 17.39 4.47 -10.72
C SER A 102 17.90 4.44 -9.28
N GLU A 103 17.93 5.60 -8.58
CA GLU A 103 18.29 5.65 -7.17
C GLU A 103 17.16 5.13 -6.28
N VAL A 104 15.91 5.51 -6.60
CA VAL A 104 14.74 5.06 -5.84
C VAL A 104 14.54 3.54 -5.98
N GLN A 105 14.85 2.97 -7.14
CA GLN A 105 14.80 1.53 -7.38
C GLN A 105 15.79 0.77 -6.49
N VAL A 106 16.97 1.33 -6.24
CA VAL A 106 17.98 0.72 -5.34
C VAL A 106 17.41 0.57 -3.93
N PHE A 107 16.71 1.58 -3.40
CA PHE A 107 16.10 1.49 -2.07
C PHE A 107 15.04 0.38 -1.99
N PHE A 108 14.23 0.21 -3.03
CA PHE A 108 13.27 -0.88 -3.09
C PHE A 108 13.95 -2.25 -3.07
N GLN A 109 15.00 -2.44 -3.89
CA GLN A 109 15.76 -3.69 -3.92
C GLN A 109 16.41 -4.01 -2.57
N VAL A 110 17.04 -3.01 -1.95
CA VAL A 110 17.64 -3.13 -0.61
C VAL A 110 16.60 -3.51 0.45
N ALA A 111 15.40 -2.92 0.37
CA ALA A 111 14.32 -3.26 1.29
C ALA A 111 13.83 -4.70 1.07
N GLU A 112 13.65 -5.15 -0.18
CA GLU A 112 13.29 -6.54 -0.48
C GLU A 112 14.35 -7.54 0.01
N GLU A 113 15.63 -7.26 -0.21
CA GLU A 113 16.73 -8.10 0.28
C GLU A 113 16.67 -8.26 1.80
N GLU A 114 16.52 -7.16 2.53
CA GLU A 114 16.49 -7.18 3.98
C GLU A 114 15.21 -7.85 4.52
N LEU A 115 14.06 -7.61 3.91
CA LEU A 115 12.78 -8.26 4.25
C LEU A 115 12.85 -9.77 4.04
N ASN A 116 13.43 -10.22 2.93
CA ASN A 116 13.67 -11.63 2.68
C ASN A 116 14.64 -12.24 3.71
N ALA A 117 15.71 -11.53 4.04
CA ALA A 117 16.72 -12.00 5.01
C ALA A 117 16.15 -12.20 6.40
N ILE A 118 15.17 -11.39 6.84
CA ILE A 118 14.50 -11.57 8.13
C ILE A 118 13.31 -12.54 8.06
N GLY A 119 13.06 -13.17 6.91
CA GLY A 119 11.98 -14.15 6.72
C GLY A 119 10.59 -13.55 6.62
N ALA A 120 10.45 -12.27 6.28
CA ALA A 120 9.15 -11.67 5.97
C ALA A 120 8.60 -12.23 4.66
N GLU A 121 7.28 -12.41 4.59
CA GLU A 121 6.61 -12.97 3.42
C GLU A 121 5.93 -11.86 2.62
N ASN A 122 6.30 -11.70 1.35
CA ASN A 122 5.62 -10.77 0.45
C ASN A 122 4.23 -11.34 0.09
N ILE A 123 3.16 -10.66 0.48
CA ILE A 123 1.78 -11.08 0.22
C ILE A 123 1.00 -10.13 -0.68
N SER A 124 1.59 -8.99 -1.01
CA SER A 124 1.16 -8.14 -2.12
C SER A 124 2.32 -7.28 -2.61
N CYS A 125 2.15 -6.54 -3.70
CA CYS A 125 3.22 -5.73 -4.29
C CYS A 125 3.89 -4.77 -3.30
N SER A 126 3.14 -4.24 -2.35
CA SER A 126 3.65 -3.32 -1.33
C SER A 126 3.63 -3.88 0.09
N HIS A 127 3.02 -5.05 0.35
CA HIS A 127 2.78 -5.53 1.71
C HIS A 127 3.59 -6.79 2.05
N TRP A 128 4.26 -6.73 3.18
CA TRP A 128 5.06 -7.81 3.73
C TRP A 128 4.53 -8.26 5.07
N ARG A 129 4.27 -9.56 5.20
CA ARG A 129 3.78 -10.20 6.41
C ARG A 129 4.95 -10.65 7.29
N MET A 130 4.93 -10.29 8.58
CA MET A 130 5.90 -10.71 9.60
C MET A 130 5.30 -11.67 10.63
N LYS A 131 3.96 -11.70 10.76
CA LYS A 131 3.22 -12.65 11.60
C LYS A 131 2.11 -13.33 10.81
N GLN A 132 1.84 -14.59 11.09
CA GLN A 132 0.78 -15.36 10.42
C GLN A 132 -0.64 -14.80 10.66
N SER A 133 -0.85 -13.97 11.68
CA SER A 133 -2.12 -13.28 11.92
C SER A 133 -2.43 -12.21 10.87
N GLU A 134 -1.41 -11.59 10.26
CA GLU A 134 -1.61 -10.59 9.21
C GLU A 134 -1.97 -11.27 7.89
N ARG A 135 -3.11 -10.90 7.34
CA ARG A 135 -3.68 -11.45 6.10
C ARG A 135 -3.90 -10.40 5.02
N ASN A 136 -3.50 -9.17 5.27
CA ASN A 136 -3.76 -8.02 4.40
C ASN A 136 -5.24 -7.86 3.99
N LEU A 137 -6.14 -8.26 4.88
CA LEU A 137 -7.57 -8.37 4.58
C LEU A 137 -8.18 -7.03 4.17
N TYR A 138 -7.80 -5.93 4.82
CA TYR A 138 -8.29 -4.59 4.48
C TYR A 138 -7.96 -4.23 3.02
N ASN A 139 -6.69 -4.34 2.61
CA ASN A 139 -6.28 -4.00 1.25
C ASN A 139 -6.90 -4.93 0.21
N THR A 140 -7.09 -6.22 0.55
CA THR A 140 -7.78 -7.19 -0.31
C THR A 140 -9.25 -6.80 -0.53
N ILE A 141 -9.98 -6.42 0.51
CA ILE A 141 -11.38 -5.97 0.41
C ILE A 141 -11.45 -4.61 -0.31
N ALA A 142 -10.56 -3.68 0.02
CA ALA A 142 -10.56 -2.34 -0.57
C ALA A 142 -10.27 -2.35 -2.08
N SER A 143 -9.39 -3.24 -2.55
CA SER A 143 -9.10 -3.43 -3.98
C SER A 143 -10.08 -4.38 -4.70
N GLY A 144 -10.85 -5.14 -3.95
CA GLY A 144 -11.86 -6.07 -4.47
C GLY A 144 -13.19 -5.40 -4.80
N SER A 145 -14.23 -6.22 -4.96
CA SER A 145 -15.62 -5.79 -5.18
C SER A 145 -16.52 -5.99 -3.96
N ASP A 146 -15.97 -6.40 -2.82
CA ASP A 146 -16.71 -6.61 -1.58
C ASP A 146 -17.16 -5.29 -0.93
N ASP A 147 -18.25 -5.34 -0.17
CA ASP A 147 -18.71 -4.19 0.59
C ASP A 147 -17.71 -3.77 1.66
N LEU A 148 -17.42 -2.49 1.73
CA LEU A 148 -16.52 -1.87 2.70
C LEU A 148 -17.21 -0.68 3.37
N PHE A 149 -17.56 -0.83 4.65
CA PHE A 149 -18.17 0.25 5.41
C PHE A 149 -17.10 1.15 6.04
N ALA A 150 -16.95 2.35 5.50
CA ALA A 150 -15.95 3.32 5.93
C ALA A 150 -16.46 4.18 7.10
N ILE A 151 -15.68 4.30 8.17
CA ILE A 151 -15.98 5.14 9.33
C ILE A 151 -14.84 6.14 9.50
N GLY A 152 -15.19 7.42 9.62
CA GLY A 152 -14.22 8.50 9.82
C GLY A 152 -14.28 9.56 8.72
N MET A 153 -13.47 10.61 8.91
CA MET A 153 -13.29 11.68 7.95
C MET A 153 -12.42 11.22 6.77
N ALA A 154 -12.67 11.74 5.60
CA ALA A 154 -11.88 11.49 4.37
C ALA A 154 -11.73 10.02 3.96
N CYS A 155 -12.50 9.10 4.55
CA CYS A 155 -12.45 7.70 4.18
C CYS A 155 -13.40 7.37 3.03
N GLY A 156 -13.00 6.44 2.18
CA GLY A 156 -13.82 5.87 1.11
C GLY A 156 -14.36 4.51 1.48
N GLY A 157 -15.50 4.15 0.91
CA GLY A 157 -16.12 2.84 1.08
C GLY A 157 -16.96 2.45 -0.12
N ARG A 158 -17.55 1.27 -0.04
CA ARG A 158 -18.43 0.71 -1.08
C ARG A 158 -19.54 -0.09 -0.41
N ILE A 159 -20.78 0.09 -0.84
CA ILE A 159 -21.91 -0.69 -0.36
C ILE A 159 -22.89 -0.90 -1.52
N GLY A 160 -23.23 -2.14 -1.78
CA GLY A 160 -24.27 -2.51 -2.78
C GLY A 160 -23.98 -1.99 -4.18
N GLY A 161 -22.72 -1.98 -4.63
CA GLY A 161 -22.31 -1.47 -5.95
C GLY A 161 -22.32 0.06 -6.05
N VAL A 162 -22.26 0.76 -4.92
CA VAL A 162 -22.07 2.22 -4.87
C VAL A 162 -20.80 2.53 -4.08
N SER A 163 -19.81 3.08 -4.76
CA SER A 163 -18.60 3.64 -4.14
C SER A 163 -18.87 5.03 -3.61
N PHE A 164 -18.32 5.38 -2.45
CA PHE A 164 -18.53 6.69 -1.84
C PHE A 164 -17.29 7.20 -1.12
N MET A 165 -17.24 8.54 -0.96
CA MET A 165 -16.19 9.25 -0.21
C MET A 165 -16.83 10.13 0.87
N LYS A 166 -16.28 10.08 2.08
CA LYS A 166 -16.66 10.97 3.19
C LYS A 166 -16.03 12.36 3.05
N PRO A 167 -16.64 13.41 3.67
CA PRO A 167 -16.08 14.76 3.64
C PRO A 167 -14.63 14.83 4.14
N ILE A 168 -13.80 15.56 3.41
CA ILE A 168 -12.40 15.84 3.77
C ILE A 168 -12.31 16.98 4.80
N PRO A 169 -13.04 18.12 4.66
CA PRO A 169 -12.98 19.20 5.64
C PRO A 169 -13.56 18.75 6.99
N ASP A 170 -12.74 18.87 8.03
CA ASP A 170 -13.08 18.45 9.41
C ASP A 170 -14.40 19.08 9.90
N ALA A 171 -14.57 20.39 9.72
CA ALA A 171 -15.78 21.09 10.12
C ALA A 171 -17.04 20.55 9.43
N MET A 172 -16.96 20.20 8.16
CA MET A 172 -18.06 19.62 7.40
C MET A 172 -18.39 18.21 7.93
N TYR A 173 -17.36 17.37 8.14
CA TYR A 173 -17.54 16.04 8.68
C TYR A 173 -18.22 16.08 10.05
N HIS A 174 -17.74 16.92 10.98
CA HIS A 174 -18.33 17.09 12.29
C HIS A 174 -19.76 17.61 12.27
N SER A 175 -20.10 18.52 11.36
CA SER A 175 -21.48 19.01 11.20
C SER A 175 -22.42 17.89 10.78
N VAL A 176 -22.03 17.08 9.80
CA VAL A 176 -22.84 15.95 9.31
C VAL A 176 -23.04 14.90 10.40
N VAL A 177 -21.99 14.56 11.15
CA VAL A 177 -22.07 13.59 12.26
C VAL A 177 -22.96 14.11 13.40
N LYS A 178 -22.89 15.40 13.75
CA LYS A 178 -23.77 16.00 14.77
C LYS A 178 -25.25 15.97 14.39
N MET A 179 -25.55 15.98 13.10
CA MET A 179 -26.93 15.81 12.59
C MET A 179 -27.40 14.36 12.58
N GLY A 180 -26.56 13.41 13.02
CA GLY A 180 -26.87 11.98 12.98
C GLY A 180 -26.89 11.39 11.56
N MET A 181 -26.28 12.08 10.59
CA MET A 181 -26.30 11.66 9.18
C MET A 181 -25.01 10.92 8.80
N TYR A 182 -25.17 9.86 8.02
CA TYR A 182 -24.09 9.21 7.29
C TYR A 182 -24.09 9.73 5.85
N CYS A 183 -23.58 10.96 5.66
CA CYS A 183 -23.64 11.63 4.37
C CYS A 183 -22.29 11.53 3.64
N PRO A 184 -22.20 10.85 2.49
CA PRO A 184 -21.04 10.92 1.64
C PRO A 184 -20.96 12.30 0.97
N MET A 185 -19.74 12.79 0.74
CA MET A 185 -19.49 13.99 -0.07
C MET A 185 -19.64 13.69 -1.56
N ALA A 186 -19.26 12.50 -1.97
CA ALA A 186 -19.41 11.99 -3.32
C ALA A 186 -19.82 10.52 -3.28
N ALA A 187 -20.65 10.11 -4.22
CA ALA A 187 -21.03 8.73 -4.42
C ALA A 187 -21.18 8.46 -5.94
N GLU A 188 -20.75 7.30 -6.37
CA GLU A 188 -20.79 6.86 -7.75
C GLU A 188 -21.27 5.42 -7.83
N LYS A 189 -22.23 5.16 -8.74
CA LYS A 189 -22.67 3.80 -9.04
C LYS A 189 -21.62 3.10 -9.91
N GLU A 190 -21.24 1.91 -9.52
CA GLU A 190 -20.25 1.11 -10.23
C GLU A 190 -20.73 0.72 -11.63
N GLY A 191 -19.82 0.82 -12.60
CA GLY A 191 -20.09 0.44 -13.99
C GLY A 191 -20.17 -1.08 -14.19
N LYS A 192 -20.70 -1.50 -15.32
CA LYS A 192 -20.93 -2.92 -15.69
C LYS A 192 -19.70 -3.82 -15.51
N TYR A 193 -18.51 -3.30 -15.77
CA TYR A 193 -17.27 -4.07 -15.72
C TYR A 193 -16.45 -3.82 -14.45
N HIS A 194 -17.02 -3.11 -13.48
CA HIS A 194 -16.29 -2.76 -12.24
C HIS A 194 -15.76 -4.00 -11.53
N ALA A 195 -16.59 -5.04 -11.34
CA ALA A 195 -16.19 -6.28 -10.69
C ALA A 195 -15.01 -6.97 -11.39
N PHE A 196 -14.99 -6.97 -12.73
CA PHE A 196 -13.88 -7.50 -13.51
C PHE A 196 -12.58 -6.71 -13.28
N PHE A 197 -12.65 -5.37 -13.40
CA PHE A 197 -11.45 -4.53 -13.18
C PHE A 197 -10.96 -4.61 -11.74
N SER A 198 -11.85 -4.67 -10.76
CA SER A 198 -11.50 -4.87 -9.36
C SER A 198 -10.81 -6.23 -9.12
N ALA A 199 -11.31 -7.31 -9.73
CA ALA A 199 -10.70 -8.63 -9.63
C ALA A 199 -9.29 -8.64 -10.28
N LEU A 200 -9.14 -8.03 -11.45
CA LEU A 200 -7.87 -7.91 -12.14
C LEU A 200 -6.87 -7.06 -11.32
N GLN A 201 -7.30 -5.93 -10.81
CA GLN A 201 -6.49 -5.07 -9.93
C GLN A 201 -6.09 -5.79 -8.65
N SER A 202 -7.02 -6.51 -8.02
CA SER A 202 -6.74 -7.30 -6.82
C SER A 202 -5.74 -8.43 -7.08
N ALA A 203 -5.83 -9.10 -8.23
CA ALA A 203 -4.87 -10.11 -8.67
C ALA A 203 -3.48 -9.47 -8.91
N GLY A 204 -3.43 -8.34 -9.61
CA GLY A 204 -2.22 -7.55 -9.80
C GLY A 204 -1.59 -7.13 -8.46
N ASN A 205 -2.37 -6.61 -7.53
CA ASN A 205 -1.87 -6.22 -6.21
C ASN A 205 -1.27 -7.40 -5.44
N ARG A 206 -1.85 -8.62 -5.54
CA ARG A 206 -1.25 -9.83 -4.97
C ARG A 206 -0.01 -10.33 -5.72
N GLY A 207 0.29 -9.74 -6.88
CA GLY A 207 1.41 -10.14 -7.72
C GLY A 207 1.23 -11.48 -8.43
N ILE A 208 0.01 -12.03 -8.45
CA ILE A 208 -0.33 -13.32 -9.09
C ILE A 208 -1.62 -13.17 -9.87
N ILE A 209 -1.55 -13.33 -11.19
CA ILE A 209 -2.67 -13.14 -12.10
C ILE A 209 -2.92 -14.41 -12.90
N ASP A 210 -4.08 -15.01 -12.69
CA ASP A 210 -4.57 -16.16 -13.44
C ASP A 210 -5.62 -15.68 -14.45
N LEU A 211 -5.22 -15.56 -15.73
CA LEU A 211 -6.12 -15.09 -16.77
C LEU A 211 -7.25 -16.09 -17.05
N SER A 212 -6.98 -17.38 -16.92
CA SER A 212 -7.99 -18.44 -17.16
C SER A 212 -9.06 -18.39 -16.08
N ALA A 213 -8.68 -18.23 -14.82
CA ALA A 213 -9.62 -18.07 -13.72
C ALA A 213 -10.49 -16.80 -13.88
N LEU A 214 -9.92 -15.70 -14.39
CA LEU A 214 -10.68 -14.49 -14.69
C LEU A 214 -11.65 -14.71 -15.88
N GLU A 215 -11.25 -15.45 -16.92
CA GLU A 215 -12.14 -15.81 -18.03
C GLU A 215 -13.33 -16.63 -17.55
N GLU A 216 -13.09 -17.66 -16.73
CA GLU A 216 -14.13 -18.51 -16.17
C GLU A 216 -15.11 -17.71 -15.29
N MET A 217 -14.57 -16.84 -14.42
CA MET A 217 -15.37 -16.05 -13.49
C MET A 217 -16.28 -15.03 -14.18
N PHE A 218 -15.82 -14.39 -15.24
CA PHE A 218 -16.52 -13.25 -15.87
C PHE A 218 -17.11 -13.56 -17.24
N GLY A 219 -16.83 -14.71 -17.85
CA GLY A 219 -17.28 -15.06 -19.20
C GLY A 219 -16.73 -14.11 -20.28
N LEU A 220 -15.57 -13.49 -20.04
CA LEU A 220 -14.93 -12.54 -20.95
C LEU A 220 -13.68 -13.19 -21.56
N PRO A 221 -13.31 -12.92 -22.82
CA PRO A 221 -12.11 -13.47 -23.45
C PRO A 221 -10.83 -12.77 -22.94
N VAL A 222 -10.56 -12.87 -21.63
CA VAL A 222 -9.52 -12.12 -20.91
C VAL A 222 -8.14 -12.43 -21.43
N ALA A 223 -7.82 -13.71 -21.61
CA ALA A 223 -6.52 -14.13 -22.13
C ALA A 223 -6.29 -13.55 -23.54
N LYS A 224 -7.27 -13.65 -24.43
CA LYS A 224 -7.16 -13.09 -25.79
C LYS A 224 -6.89 -11.58 -25.78
N LEU A 225 -7.50 -10.85 -24.85
CA LEU A 225 -7.39 -9.38 -24.75
C LEU A 225 -6.07 -8.94 -24.10
N LEU A 226 -5.63 -9.63 -23.05
CA LEU A 226 -4.51 -9.21 -22.22
C LEU A 226 -3.18 -9.90 -22.55
N MET A 227 -3.22 -11.06 -23.22
CA MET A 227 -2.00 -11.83 -23.52
C MET A 227 -0.90 -11.01 -24.21
N PRO A 228 -1.18 -10.18 -25.23
CA PRO A 228 -0.12 -9.38 -25.89
C PRO A 228 0.56 -8.41 -24.92
N LEU A 229 -0.20 -7.84 -23.96
CA LEU A 229 0.34 -6.95 -22.94
C LEU A 229 1.22 -7.72 -21.95
N PHE A 230 0.75 -8.87 -21.48
CA PHE A 230 1.47 -9.70 -20.53
C PHE A 230 2.77 -10.28 -21.12
N GLN A 231 2.75 -10.69 -22.37
CA GLN A 231 3.96 -11.11 -23.10
C GLN A 231 4.96 -9.94 -23.23
N THR A 232 4.48 -8.72 -23.47
CA THR A 232 5.34 -7.54 -23.48
C THR A 232 5.99 -7.31 -22.13
N TRP A 233 5.23 -7.42 -21.06
CA TRP A 233 5.75 -7.27 -19.69
C TRP A 233 6.70 -8.41 -19.29
N GLU A 234 6.50 -9.62 -19.80
CA GLU A 234 7.44 -10.72 -19.63
C GLU A 234 8.79 -10.43 -20.32
N VAL A 235 8.75 -9.93 -21.56
CA VAL A 235 9.97 -9.52 -22.29
C VAL A 235 10.72 -8.41 -21.56
N TRP A 236 10.00 -7.50 -20.88
CA TRP A 236 10.61 -6.45 -20.05
C TRP A 236 11.04 -6.94 -18.66
N GLY A 237 10.83 -8.21 -18.34
CA GLY A 237 11.19 -8.78 -17.05
C GLY A 237 10.30 -8.33 -15.89
N LEU A 238 9.11 -7.80 -16.16
CA LEU A 238 8.15 -7.36 -15.13
C LEU A 238 7.26 -8.52 -14.66
N LEU A 239 7.00 -9.49 -15.53
CA LEU A 239 6.22 -10.68 -15.24
C LEU A 239 7.00 -11.93 -15.64
N GLU A 240 6.64 -13.04 -15.03
CA GLU A 240 7.07 -14.38 -15.41
C GLU A 240 5.86 -15.34 -15.41
N LEU A 241 5.83 -16.31 -16.34
CA LEU A 241 4.77 -17.30 -16.41
C LEU A 241 5.22 -18.57 -15.67
N ILE A 242 4.58 -18.88 -14.53
CA ILE A 242 4.84 -20.06 -13.72
C ILE A 242 3.53 -20.83 -13.52
N GLU A 243 3.50 -22.09 -13.90
CA GLU A 243 2.33 -22.98 -13.73
C GLU A 243 1.01 -22.37 -14.22
N ASN A 244 1.01 -21.76 -15.41
CA ASN A 244 -0.13 -21.05 -16.00
C ASN A 244 -0.59 -19.78 -15.26
N GLN A 245 0.17 -19.30 -14.29
CA GLN A 245 -0.09 -18.05 -13.59
C GLN A 245 1.00 -17.02 -13.93
N TRP A 246 0.58 -15.80 -14.19
CA TRP A 246 1.49 -14.67 -14.33
C TRP A 246 1.87 -14.15 -12.96
N ARG A 247 3.17 -14.13 -12.67
CA ARG A 247 3.70 -13.63 -11.39
C ARG A 247 4.54 -12.39 -11.62
N MET A 248 4.37 -11.41 -10.75
CA MET A 248 5.21 -10.22 -10.77
C MET A 248 6.60 -10.53 -10.25
N THR A 249 7.61 -10.15 -11.02
CA THR A 249 9.02 -10.13 -10.59
C THR A 249 9.27 -8.99 -9.60
N SER A 250 10.47 -8.87 -9.03
CA SER A 250 10.85 -7.71 -8.22
C SER A 250 10.71 -6.38 -9.00
N PRO A 251 11.23 -6.25 -10.23
CA PRO A 251 10.92 -5.09 -11.07
C PRO A 251 9.43 -4.87 -11.32
N GLY A 252 8.66 -5.94 -11.52
CA GLY A 252 7.21 -5.86 -11.70
C GLY A 252 6.51 -5.24 -10.49
N ARG A 253 6.87 -5.65 -9.28
CA ARG A 253 6.34 -5.08 -8.02
C ARG A 253 6.73 -3.61 -7.82
N TYR A 254 7.95 -3.26 -8.22
CA TYR A 254 8.42 -1.86 -8.14
C TYR A 254 7.60 -0.90 -9.02
N TRP A 255 7.19 -1.37 -10.22
CA TRP A 255 6.44 -0.56 -11.19
C TRP A 255 4.92 -0.65 -11.04
N TYR A 256 4.42 -1.57 -10.22
CA TYR A 256 2.99 -1.69 -9.92
C TYR A 256 2.50 -0.55 -9.03
#